data_6f468be2bff0d24c6ebccd77646ba4d3
#
_entry.id   6f468be2bff0d24c6ebccd77646ba4d3
#
_cell.length_a   1.000
_cell.length_b   1.000
_cell.length_c   1.000
_cell.angle_alpha   90.00
_cell.angle_beta   90.00
_cell.angle_gamma   90.00
#
_symmetry.space_group_name_H-M   'P 1'
#
loop_
_entity.id
_entity.type
_entity.pdbx_description
1 polymer ?
#
loop_
_entity_poly.entity_id
_entity_poly.type
_entity_poly.pdbx_seq_one_letter_code
_entity_poly.pdbx_strand_id
1 'polypeptide(L)'
;MPTPKERPDFFTHLQTQKPRTLPGVTHPPLKITFLGTGTSSGVPMIACDCPVCTSPDPHDNRLRSSILVESAATTLVVDTTPDFRYQMLRARVKHLDAVIFTHPHKDHVAGLDDVRAFNFFQEQEMQVYANSMTIDALMREFAYAFADKKYPGVPNLRLNPITLEPFTVGDIAVTPIQVWHLKMPVLGFRFGDFTYITDANRIDETEKAKIRGSSVMVVNALRREKHISHYTIDEAVALVHELGVPTAYFTHISHQLGLHAEVDSRLPSGLHLAYDGLVVNV
;
A
#
# COMPACT_ATOMS: atom_id res chain seq x y z
N MET A 1 39.37 -6.93 -57.69
CA MET A 1 38.61 -7.41 -56.54
C MET A 1 39.04 -6.60 -55.34
N PRO A 2 38.21 -5.76 -54.77
CA PRO A 2 38.56 -4.99 -53.56
C PRO A 2 38.22 -5.80 -52.32
N THR A 3 39.09 -5.75 -51.30
CA THR A 3 39.03 -6.36 -49.99
C THR A 3 37.93 -5.75 -49.14
N PRO A 4 37.29 -6.51 -48.20
CA PRO A 4 36.22 -5.99 -47.33
C PRO A 4 36.79 -5.07 -46.25
N LYS A 5 36.18 -3.90 -46.11
CA LYS A 5 36.42 -2.95 -45.02
C LYS A 5 35.84 -3.51 -43.73
N GLU A 6 36.67 -3.56 -42.69
CA GLU A 6 36.31 -3.84 -41.29
C GLU A 6 35.29 -2.80 -40.78
N ARG A 7 34.24 -3.29 -40.14
CA ARG A 7 33.29 -2.45 -39.43
C ARG A 7 33.83 -2.14 -38.02
N PRO A 8 33.74 -0.91 -37.53
CA PRO A 8 34.17 -0.62 -36.17
C PRO A 8 33.20 -1.25 -35.14
N ASP A 9 33.79 -1.90 -34.13
CA ASP A 9 33.14 -2.43 -32.95
C ASP A 9 32.50 -1.30 -32.09
N PHE A 10 31.18 -1.30 -32.00
CA PHE A 10 30.38 -0.35 -31.17
C PHE A 10 29.98 -0.92 -29.80
N PHE A 11 30.70 -1.90 -29.27
CA PHE A 11 30.37 -2.50 -27.96
C PHE A 11 31.52 -2.40 -26.95
N THR A 12 31.92 -1.17 -26.61
CA THR A 12 32.74 -0.97 -25.39
C THR A 12 32.39 0.40 -24.82
N HIS A 13 31.68 0.38 -23.72
CA HIS A 13 31.52 1.34 -22.62
C HIS A 13 30.05 1.46 -22.12
N LEU A 14 29.48 0.34 -21.67
CA LEU A 14 28.40 0.40 -20.66
C LEU A 14 29.10 0.49 -19.30
N GLN A 15 29.48 1.70 -18.92
CA GLN A 15 29.78 2.02 -17.53
C GLN A 15 28.45 1.89 -16.76
N THR A 16 28.40 0.96 -15.81
CA THR A 16 27.35 0.83 -14.81
C THR A 16 27.30 2.12 -13.99
N GLN A 17 26.43 3.04 -14.38
CA GLN A 17 26.14 4.20 -13.54
C GLN A 17 25.41 3.70 -12.29
N LYS A 18 26.05 3.83 -11.13
CA LYS A 18 25.39 3.71 -9.83
C LYS A 18 24.16 4.64 -9.83
N PRO A 19 23.01 4.21 -9.29
CA PRO A 19 21.85 5.07 -9.17
C PRO A 19 22.28 6.35 -8.44
N ARG A 20 22.05 7.50 -9.08
CA ARG A 20 22.25 8.81 -8.46
C ARG A 20 21.18 8.95 -7.37
N THR A 21 21.58 8.76 -6.13
CA THR A 21 20.84 9.34 -5.00
C THR A 21 20.87 10.85 -5.19
N LEU A 22 19.70 11.47 -5.32
CA LEU A 22 19.58 12.91 -5.33
C LEU A 22 20.10 13.41 -3.96
N PRO A 23 21.11 14.29 -3.90
CA PRO A 23 21.63 14.76 -2.63
C PRO A 23 20.60 15.69 -1.98
N GLY A 24 20.18 15.38 -0.75
CA GLY A 24 19.62 16.35 0.18
C GLY A 24 18.11 16.54 0.23
N VAL A 25 17.27 15.61 -0.23
CA VAL A 25 15.85 15.61 0.17
C VAL A 25 15.75 14.94 1.54
N THR A 26 15.82 15.74 2.61
CA THR A 26 15.43 15.28 3.94
C THR A 26 13.91 15.10 3.93
N HIS A 27 13.44 13.87 3.94
CA HIS A 27 12.02 13.60 4.14
C HIS A 27 11.64 13.94 5.58
N PRO A 28 10.45 14.51 5.82
CA PRO A 28 9.98 14.70 7.18
C PRO A 28 9.89 13.32 7.88
N PRO A 29 10.12 13.26 9.20
CA PRO A 29 9.84 12.04 9.96
C PRO A 29 8.38 11.63 9.74
N LEU A 30 8.16 10.37 9.44
CA LEU A 30 6.83 9.83 9.20
C LEU A 30 6.44 8.86 10.32
N LYS A 31 5.20 8.97 10.75
CA LYS A 31 4.53 8.00 11.60
C LYS A 31 3.56 7.19 10.75
N ILE A 32 3.75 5.89 10.70
CA ILE A 32 2.91 4.95 9.96
C ILE A 32 2.08 4.15 10.96
N THR A 33 0.76 4.21 10.86
CA THR A 33 -0.15 3.40 11.66
C THR A 33 -0.85 2.38 10.78
N PHE A 34 -0.74 1.09 11.11
CA PHE A 34 -1.47 0.04 10.41
C PHE A 34 -2.93 0.04 10.85
N LEU A 35 -3.82 0.49 9.97
CA LEU A 35 -5.25 0.58 10.23
C LEU A 35 -5.95 -0.76 10.06
N GLY A 36 -5.40 -1.62 9.25
CA GLY A 36 -5.86 -2.98 9.02
C GLY A 36 -4.78 -3.78 8.32
N THR A 37 -4.73 -5.07 8.61
CA THR A 37 -3.67 -5.98 8.14
C THR A 37 -4.20 -7.29 7.54
N GLY A 38 -5.52 -7.40 7.45
CA GLY A 38 -6.20 -8.58 6.93
C GLY A 38 -6.48 -8.50 5.43
N THR A 39 -6.67 -9.67 4.83
CA THR A 39 -7.12 -9.85 3.46
C THR A 39 -8.56 -9.38 3.25
N SER A 40 -9.08 -9.51 2.05
CA SER A 40 -10.41 -9.02 1.61
C SER A 40 -11.59 -9.47 2.48
N SER A 41 -11.53 -10.66 3.08
CA SER A 41 -12.58 -11.14 4.02
C SER A 41 -12.43 -10.58 5.44
N GLY A 42 -11.30 -9.98 5.78
CA GLY A 42 -10.90 -9.73 7.18
C GLY A 42 -10.61 -11.02 7.95
N VAL A 43 -10.17 -10.88 9.19
CA VAL A 43 -10.01 -11.99 10.15
C VAL A 43 -10.58 -11.53 11.50
N PRO A 44 -11.50 -12.27 12.13
CA PRO A 44 -12.08 -13.55 11.70
C PRO A 44 -12.92 -13.44 10.42
N MET A 45 -12.92 -14.50 9.64
CA MET A 45 -13.79 -14.64 8.48
C MET A 45 -15.19 -15.06 8.93
N ILE A 46 -16.22 -14.48 8.33
CA ILE A 46 -17.62 -14.79 8.64
C ILE A 46 -17.85 -16.31 8.51
N ALA A 47 -18.52 -16.90 9.50
CA ALA A 47 -18.86 -18.33 9.58
C ALA A 47 -17.65 -19.30 9.61
N CYS A 48 -16.47 -18.84 10.04
CA CYS A 48 -15.29 -19.66 10.16
C CYS A 48 -14.93 -19.90 11.64
N ASP A 49 -14.87 -21.17 12.04
CA ASP A 49 -14.55 -21.62 13.41
C ASP A 49 -13.11 -22.18 13.53
N CYS A 50 -12.20 -21.82 12.60
CA CYS A 50 -10.82 -22.25 12.68
C CYS A 50 -10.09 -21.62 13.88
N PRO A 51 -8.95 -22.20 14.33
CA PRO A 51 -8.20 -21.69 15.50
C PRO A 51 -7.84 -20.21 15.40
N VAL A 52 -7.58 -19.67 14.22
CA VAL A 52 -7.25 -18.25 14.03
C VAL A 52 -8.50 -17.38 14.17
N CYS A 53 -9.63 -17.77 13.56
CA CYS A 53 -10.86 -17.01 13.62
C CYS A 53 -11.54 -17.02 15.02
N THR A 54 -11.17 -17.98 15.86
CA THR A 54 -11.65 -18.08 17.27
C THR A 54 -10.60 -17.73 18.29
N SER A 55 -9.43 -17.22 17.83
CA SER A 55 -8.33 -16.84 18.71
C SER A 55 -8.70 -15.70 19.64
N PRO A 56 -8.31 -15.78 20.93
CA PRO A 56 -8.46 -14.64 21.86
C PRO A 56 -7.35 -13.58 21.70
N ASP A 57 -6.29 -13.86 20.92
CA ASP A 57 -5.23 -12.90 20.68
C ASP A 57 -5.72 -11.78 19.76
N PRO A 58 -5.67 -10.49 20.19
CA PRO A 58 -6.09 -9.37 19.36
C PRO A 58 -5.25 -9.23 18.08
N HIS A 59 -4.03 -9.76 18.00
CA HIS A 59 -3.21 -9.73 16.79
C HIS A 59 -3.74 -10.66 15.69
N ASP A 60 -4.59 -11.63 16.02
CA ASP A 60 -5.29 -12.47 15.07
C ASP A 60 -6.58 -11.82 14.52
N ASN A 61 -7.02 -10.70 15.10
CA ASN A 61 -8.15 -9.92 14.60
C ASN A 61 -7.65 -8.83 13.66
N ARG A 62 -8.02 -8.92 12.38
CA ARG A 62 -7.47 -8.08 11.31
C ARG A 62 -8.59 -7.47 10.46
N LEU A 63 -8.69 -6.16 10.47
CA LEU A 63 -9.47 -5.39 9.52
C LEU A 63 -8.79 -5.41 8.15
N ARG A 64 -9.51 -5.04 7.08
CA ARG A 64 -8.95 -4.99 5.71
C ARG A 64 -7.76 -4.04 5.65
N SER A 65 -6.80 -4.38 4.79
CA SER A 65 -5.49 -3.72 4.71
C SER A 65 -5.57 -2.24 4.37
N SER A 66 -5.05 -1.41 5.26
CA SER A 66 -4.93 0.05 5.08
C SER A 66 -3.88 0.60 6.05
N ILE A 67 -3.23 1.70 5.70
CA ILE A 67 -2.30 2.43 6.56
C ILE A 67 -2.64 3.91 6.62
N LEU A 68 -2.35 4.52 7.75
CA LEU A 68 -2.30 5.97 7.95
C LEU A 68 -0.84 6.41 7.90
N VAL A 69 -0.55 7.44 7.14
CA VAL A 69 0.77 8.06 7.02
C VAL A 69 0.67 9.50 7.50
N GLU A 70 1.45 9.84 8.52
CA GLU A 70 1.42 11.14 9.16
C GLU A 70 2.82 11.75 9.16
N SER A 71 2.93 13.01 8.71
CA SER A 71 4.03 13.90 9.02
C SER A 71 3.61 14.89 10.11
N ALA A 72 4.44 15.89 10.40
CA ALA A 72 4.06 16.97 11.31
C ALA A 72 2.95 17.88 10.74
N ALA A 73 2.76 17.91 9.41
CA ALA A 73 1.87 18.84 8.73
C ALA A 73 0.77 18.15 7.91
N THR A 74 0.93 16.87 7.57
CA THR A 74 0.05 16.17 6.64
C THR A 74 -0.37 14.81 7.18
N THR A 75 -1.64 14.48 7.05
CA THR A 75 -2.21 13.17 7.37
C THR A 75 -2.88 12.60 6.13
N LEU A 76 -2.45 11.45 5.67
CA LEU A 76 -3.07 10.74 4.55
C LEU A 76 -3.33 9.28 4.89
N VAL A 77 -4.34 8.69 4.24
CA VAL A 77 -4.66 7.27 4.34
C VAL A 77 -4.44 6.59 2.98
N VAL A 78 -3.90 5.39 3.01
CA VAL A 78 -3.84 4.51 1.84
C VAL A 78 -4.97 3.50 1.96
N ASP A 79 -5.92 3.58 1.03
CA ASP A 79 -7.14 2.80 0.91
C ASP A 79 -8.21 3.05 2.00
N THR A 80 -9.44 3.25 1.56
CA THR A 80 -10.63 3.35 2.41
C THR A 80 -11.42 2.05 2.37
N THR A 81 -11.03 1.13 3.22
CA THR A 81 -11.62 -0.21 3.28
C THR A 81 -13.08 -0.20 3.76
N PRO A 82 -13.84 -1.31 3.67
CA PRO A 82 -15.16 -1.41 4.32
C PRO A 82 -15.13 -1.10 5.82
N ASP A 83 -13.95 -1.20 6.45
CA ASP A 83 -13.73 -0.94 7.87
C ASP A 83 -13.30 0.50 8.16
N PHE A 84 -13.22 1.37 7.15
CA PHE A 84 -12.63 2.73 7.24
C PHE A 84 -13.15 3.53 8.42
N ARG A 85 -14.47 3.58 8.62
CA ARG A 85 -15.07 4.29 9.74
C ARG A 85 -14.52 3.79 11.08
N TYR A 86 -14.48 2.49 11.29
CA TYR A 86 -13.96 1.89 12.51
C TYR A 86 -12.45 2.14 12.66
N GLN A 87 -11.70 2.03 11.58
CA GLN A 87 -10.26 2.30 11.53
C GLN A 87 -9.95 3.74 11.96
N MET A 88 -10.68 4.74 11.44
CA MET A 88 -10.52 6.15 11.82
C MET A 88 -10.87 6.41 13.28
N LEU A 89 -11.95 5.81 13.79
CA LEU A 89 -12.36 5.95 15.19
C LEU A 89 -11.33 5.32 16.13
N ARG A 90 -10.84 4.11 15.83
CA ARG A 90 -9.84 3.41 16.63
C ARG A 90 -8.51 4.17 16.65
N ALA A 91 -8.06 4.67 15.54
CA ALA A 91 -6.83 5.46 15.42
C ALA A 91 -7.01 6.91 15.90
N ARG A 92 -8.25 7.32 16.26
CA ARG A 92 -8.60 8.68 16.72
C ARG A 92 -8.20 9.77 15.73
N VAL A 93 -8.28 9.50 14.45
CA VAL A 93 -7.97 10.47 13.39
C VAL A 93 -8.96 11.61 13.44
N LYS A 94 -8.48 12.84 13.57
CA LYS A 94 -9.31 14.06 13.66
C LYS A 94 -9.21 14.96 12.43
N HIS A 95 -8.16 14.75 11.64
CA HIS A 95 -7.90 15.48 10.41
C HIS A 95 -7.38 14.50 9.35
N LEU A 96 -7.83 14.68 8.11
CA LEU A 96 -7.39 13.87 6.97
C LEU A 96 -7.26 14.79 5.74
N ASP A 97 -6.05 14.90 5.21
CA ASP A 97 -5.77 15.76 4.06
C ASP A 97 -6.06 15.03 2.75
N ALA A 98 -5.79 13.72 2.70
CA ALA A 98 -5.93 12.96 1.46
C ALA A 98 -6.18 11.47 1.68
N VAL A 99 -6.78 10.88 0.64
CA VAL A 99 -6.86 9.44 0.39
C VAL A 99 -6.03 9.10 -0.84
N ILE A 100 -5.20 8.06 -0.76
CA ILE A 100 -4.49 7.51 -1.90
C ILE A 100 -4.95 6.07 -2.11
N PHE A 101 -5.34 5.71 -3.33
CA PHE A 101 -5.79 4.34 -3.64
C PHE A 101 -4.74 3.53 -4.36
N THR A 102 -4.59 2.28 -3.92
CA THR A 102 -3.76 1.27 -4.56
C THR A 102 -4.43 0.70 -5.82
N HIS A 103 -5.71 0.34 -5.72
CA HIS A 103 -6.48 -0.28 -6.80
C HIS A 103 -7.99 -0.30 -6.48
N PRO A 104 -8.87 -0.66 -7.45
CA PRO A 104 -10.32 -0.49 -7.30
C PRO A 104 -11.07 -1.64 -6.62
N HIS A 105 -10.43 -2.64 -6.02
CA HIS A 105 -11.15 -3.73 -5.35
C HIS A 105 -11.94 -3.22 -4.13
N LYS A 106 -13.06 -3.89 -3.83
CA LYS A 106 -14.01 -3.46 -2.81
C LYS A 106 -13.42 -3.36 -1.40
N ASP A 107 -12.54 -4.26 -1.06
CA ASP A 107 -11.83 -4.26 0.22
C ASP A 107 -10.87 -3.08 0.39
N HIS A 108 -10.61 -2.32 -0.69
CA HIS A 108 -9.78 -1.12 -0.68
C HIS A 108 -10.58 0.17 -0.84
N VAL A 109 -11.74 0.16 -1.52
CA VAL A 109 -12.44 1.41 -1.87
C VAL A 109 -13.79 1.59 -1.19
N ALA A 110 -14.40 0.54 -0.62
CA ALA A 110 -15.81 0.56 -0.23
C ALA A 110 -16.17 1.54 0.89
N GLY A 111 -15.22 1.97 1.71
CA GLY A 111 -15.44 2.94 2.78
C GLY A 111 -15.28 4.41 2.38
N LEU A 112 -15.10 4.71 1.08
CA LEU A 112 -14.89 6.08 0.63
C LEU A 112 -16.04 7.03 0.99
N ASP A 113 -17.27 6.54 1.11
CA ASP A 113 -18.40 7.37 1.53
C ASP A 113 -18.22 8.00 2.92
N ASP A 114 -17.54 7.31 3.82
CA ASP A 114 -17.35 7.77 5.21
C ASP A 114 -16.37 8.97 5.33
N VAL A 115 -15.65 9.34 4.26
CA VAL A 115 -14.81 10.56 4.28
C VAL A 115 -15.65 11.84 4.41
N ARG A 116 -16.94 11.76 4.14
CA ARG A 116 -17.89 12.88 4.32
C ARG A 116 -17.87 13.48 5.72
N ALA A 117 -17.52 12.69 6.74
CA ALA A 117 -17.34 13.20 8.09
C ALA A 117 -16.21 14.24 8.17
N PHE A 118 -15.09 13.98 7.48
CA PHE A 118 -13.98 14.95 7.37
C PHE A 118 -14.39 16.17 6.55
N ASN A 119 -15.13 15.99 5.43
CA ASN A 119 -15.65 17.13 4.66
C ASN A 119 -16.47 18.06 5.55
N PHE A 120 -17.34 17.49 6.42
CA PHE A 120 -18.21 18.26 7.30
C PHE A 120 -17.40 19.05 8.35
N PHE A 121 -16.44 18.41 9.02
CA PHE A 121 -15.69 19.06 10.11
C PHE A 121 -14.56 19.95 9.61
N GLN A 122 -13.99 19.67 8.45
CA GLN A 122 -12.89 20.43 7.86
C GLN A 122 -13.39 21.51 6.87
N GLU A 123 -14.66 21.44 6.46
CA GLU A 123 -15.26 22.32 5.44
C GLU A 123 -14.49 22.33 4.11
N GLN A 124 -13.90 21.18 3.75
CA GLN A 124 -13.04 21.03 2.57
C GLN A 124 -13.41 19.79 1.76
N GLU A 125 -13.06 19.82 0.47
CA GLU A 125 -13.10 18.63 -0.38
C GLU A 125 -12.03 17.64 0.05
N MET A 126 -12.37 16.33 0.09
CA MET A 126 -11.37 15.29 0.30
C MET A 126 -10.55 15.10 -0.98
N GLN A 127 -9.23 15.26 -0.86
CA GLN A 127 -8.32 15.02 -1.97
C GLN A 127 -8.15 13.51 -2.15
N VAL A 128 -8.46 12.99 -3.35
CA VAL A 128 -8.38 11.56 -3.67
C VAL A 128 -7.40 11.36 -4.81
N TYR A 129 -6.35 10.61 -4.56
CA TYR A 129 -5.30 10.29 -5.53
C TYR A 129 -5.43 8.84 -5.99
N ALA A 130 -5.56 8.62 -7.29
CA ALA A 130 -5.68 7.28 -7.86
C ALA A 130 -5.27 7.27 -9.34
N ASN A 131 -4.91 6.09 -9.87
CA ASN A 131 -4.75 5.94 -11.31
C ASN A 131 -6.09 5.99 -12.05
N SER A 132 -6.06 6.15 -13.37
CA SER A 132 -7.28 6.28 -14.19
C SER A 132 -8.25 5.12 -14.03
N MET A 133 -7.74 3.88 -13.98
CA MET A 133 -8.57 2.68 -13.79
C MET A 133 -9.36 2.73 -12.48
N THR A 134 -8.71 3.14 -11.40
CA THR A 134 -9.35 3.27 -10.09
C THR A 134 -10.32 4.45 -10.07
N ILE A 135 -9.97 5.60 -10.67
CA ILE A 135 -10.87 6.75 -10.80
C ILE A 135 -12.16 6.36 -11.53
N ASP A 136 -12.06 5.63 -12.66
CA ASP A 136 -13.24 5.18 -13.43
C ASP A 136 -14.13 4.26 -12.58
N ALA A 137 -13.53 3.40 -11.76
CA ALA A 137 -14.27 2.56 -10.83
C ALA A 137 -14.97 3.39 -9.74
N LEU A 138 -14.26 4.33 -9.11
CA LEU A 138 -14.82 5.21 -8.08
C LEU A 138 -15.98 6.05 -8.61
N MET A 139 -15.84 6.64 -9.81
CA MET A 139 -16.91 7.42 -10.43
C MET A 139 -18.16 6.58 -10.72
N ARG A 140 -17.99 5.32 -11.10
CA ARG A 140 -19.11 4.39 -11.33
C ARG A 140 -19.77 3.93 -10.03
N GLU A 141 -18.96 3.61 -8.99
CA GLU A 141 -19.45 3.06 -7.74
C GLU A 141 -20.07 4.09 -6.81
N PHE A 142 -19.51 5.29 -6.81
CA PHE A 142 -19.97 6.43 -6.01
C PHE A 142 -20.58 7.52 -6.91
N ALA A 143 -21.29 7.12 -7.98
CA ALA A 143 -21.85 8.06 -8.98
C ALA A 143 -22.65 9.20 -8.37
N TYR A 144 -23.34 8.97 -7.25
CA TYR A 144 -24.08 10.00 -6.52
C TYR A 144 -23.19 11.13 -5.96
N ALA A 145 -21.92 10.85 -5.64
CA ALA A 145 -20.96 11.84 -5.17
C ALA A 145 -20.42 12.73 -6.32
N PHE A 146 -20.60 12.30 -7.57
CA PHE A 146 -20.13 13.00 -8.77
C PHE A 146 -21.28 13.56 -9.64
N ALA A 147 -22.54 13.39 -9.21
CA ALA A 147 -23.70 13.89 -9.93
C ALA A 147 -23.74 15.43 -9.95
N ASP A 148 -24.25 16.04 -11.04
CA ASP A 148 -24.42 17.48 -11.17
C ASP A 148 -25.32 18.05 -10.06
N LYS A 149 -26.37 17.31 -9.68
CA LYS A 149 -27.24 17.63 -8.55
C LYS A 149 -26.98 16.66 -7.42
N LYS A 150 -26.19 17.11 -6.45
CA LYS A 150 -25.84 16.30 -5.27
C LYS A 150 -26.88 16.46 -4.16
N TYR A 151 -27.19 15.36 -3.49
CA TYR A 151 -27.94 15.42 -2.24
C TYR A 151 -27.03 16.02 -1.13
N PRO A 152 -27.54 16.88 -0.25
CA PRO A 152 -26.76 17.40 0.88
C PRO A 152 -26.26 16.24 1.77
N GLY A 153 -24.96 16.24 2.08
CA GLY A 153 -24.34 15.24 2.95
C GLY A 153 -23.69 14.05 2.22
N VAL A 154 -23.68 14.04 0.88
CA VAL A 154 -22.80 13.12 0.13
C VAL A 154 -21.33 13.55 0.25
N PRO A 155 -20.37 12.64 0.10
CA PRO A 155 -18.96 13.02 0.14
C PRO A 155 -18.61 14.04 -0.93
N ASN A 156 -17.85 15.05 -0.56
CA ASN A 156 -17.29 16.05 -1.48
C ASN A 156 -15.85 15.64 -1.80
N LEU A 157 -15.63 15.16 -3.02
CA LEU A 157 -14.39 14.53 -3.47
C LEU A 157 -13.76 15.33 -4.60
N ARG A 158 -12.46 15.53 -4.52
CA ARG A 158 -11.63 16.02 -5.61
C ARG A 158 -10.71 14.91 -6.09
N LEU A 159 -10.93 14.43 -7.31
CA LEU A 159 -10.12 13.38 -7.91
C LEU A 159 -8.84 13.97 -8.51
N ASN A 160 -7.70 13.45 -8.13
CA ASN A 160 -6.37 13.82 -8.59
C ASN A 160 -5.75 12.61 -9.30
N PRO A 161 -5.76 12.55 -10.64
CA PRO A 161 -5.16 11.45 -11.38
C PRO A 161 -3.65 11.38 -11.14
N ILE A 162 -3.15 10.19 -10.81
CA ILE A 162 -1.73 9.91 -10.68
C ILE A 162 -1.26 8.89 -11.72
N THR A 163 0.02 8.97 -12.04
CA THR A 163 0.75 8.05 -12.92
C THR A 163 1.82 7.30 -12.13
N LEU A 164 2.86 6.83 -12.78
CA LEU A 164 4.05 6.26 -12.12
C LEU A 164 5.10 7.32 -11.76
N GLU A 165 4.83 8.60 -12.10
CA GLU A 165 5.69 9.72 -11.72
C GLU A 165 5.51 10.11 -10.25
N PRO A 166 6.59 10.47 -9.55
CA PRO A 166 6.51 10.96 -8.19
C PRO A 166 5.64 12.21 -8.07
N PHE A 167 4.90 12.32 -6.98
CA PHE A 167 4.07 13.48 -6.63
C PHE A 167 4.19 13.81 -5.13
N THR A 168 3.52 14.87 -4.68
CA THR A 168 3.50 15.25 -3.26
C THR A 168 2.06 15.44 -2.78
N VAL A 169 1.85 15.08 -1.52
CA VAL A 169 0.63 15.41 -0.76
C VAL A 169 1.07 16.21 0.46
N GLY A 170 0.73 17.49 0.50
CA GLY A 170 1.28 18.38 1.50
C GLY A 170 2.83 18.38 1.48
N ASP A 171 3.45 17.99 2.59
CA ASP A 171 4.91 17.85 2.73
C ASP A 171 5.42 16.41 2.52
N ILE A 172 4.53 15.46 2.22
CA ILE A 172 4.87 14.05 2.01
C ILE A 172 5.13 13.79 0.53
N ALA A 173 6.36 13.43 0.17
CA ALA A 173 6.71 12.95 -1.16
C ALA A 173 6.27 11.49 -1.34
N VAL A 174 5.64 11.20 -2.47
CA VAL A 174 5.09 9.88 -2.80
C VAL A 174 5.65 9.40 -4.13
N THR A 175 6.28 8.23 -4.12
CA THR A 175 6.73 7.56 -5.35
C THR A 175 5.86 6.34 -5.62
N PRO A 176 5.05 6.33 -6.69
CA PRO A 176 4.25 5.18 -7.09
C PRO A 176 5.13 4.05 -7.59
N ILE A 177 4.77 2.82 -7.23
CA ILE A 177 5.44 1.58 -7.61
C ILE A 177 4.38 0.67 -8.25
N GLN A 178 4.53 0.33 -9.52
CA GLN A 178 3.61 -0.60 -10.16
C GLN A 178 3.94 -2.04 -9.77
N VAL A 179 2.94 -2.73 -9.25
CA VAL A 179 3.00 -4.16 -8.94
C VAL A 179 1.85 -4.88 -9.66
N TRP A 180 1.87 -6.19 -9.63
CA TRP A 180 0.88 -7.00 -10.34
C TRP A 180 0.08 -7.88 -9.39
N HIS A 181 -1.24 -7.75 -9.47
CA HIS A 181 -2.22 -8.62 -8.85
C HIS A 181 -2.82 -9.53 -9.94
N LEU A 182 -2.23 -10.69 -10.14
CA LEU A 182 -2.43 -11.56 -11.31
C LEU A 182 -2.07 -10.81 -12.62
N LYS A 183 -3.06 -10.23 -13.31
CA LYS A 183 -2.90 -9.45 -14.55
C LYS A 183 -3.25 -7.97 -14.37
N MET A 184 -3.77 -7.60 -13.22
CA MET A 184 -4.19 -6.23 -12.93
C MET A 184 -3.00 -5.44 -12.39
N PRO A 185 -2.70 -4.25 -12.93
CA PRO A 185 -1.73 -3.35 -12.33
C PRO A 185 -2.29 -2.73 -11.05
N VAL A 186 -1.53 -2.79 -9.98
CA VAL A 186 -1.81 -2.22 -8.66
C VAL A 186 -0.71 -1.26 -8.31
N LEU A 187 -0.99 -0.20 -7.57
CA LEU A 187 0.01 0.74 -7.08
C LEU A 187 0.41 0.39 -5.65
N GLY A 188 1.71 0.20 -5.43
CA GLY A 188 2.35 0.42 -4.15
C GLY A 188 2.89 1.83 -4.08
N PHE A 189 3.36 2.25 -2.91
CA PHE A 189 3.86 3.60 -2.70
C PHE A 189 5.11 3.60 -1.82
N ARG A 190 6.10 4.43 -2.19
CA ARG A 190 7.21 4.75 -1.33
C ARG A 190 7.07 6.17 -0.79
N PHE A 191 7.21 6.31 0.53
CA PHE A 191 7.20 7.54 1.30
C PHE A 191 8.57 7.69 1.97
N GLY A 192 9.49 8.44 1.36
CA GLY A 192 10.86 8.52 1.87
C GLY A 192 11.54 7.15 1.96
N ASP A 193 11.84 6.70 3.18
CA ASP A 193 12.49 5.42 3.46
C ASP A 193 11.53 4.28 3.79
N PHE A 194 10.22 4.52 3.68
CA PHE A 194 9.16 3.55 3.90
C PHE A 194 8.48 3.16 2.59
N THR A 195 8.34 1.86 2.32
CA THR A 195 7.61 1.33 1.16
C THR A 195 6.41 0.50 1.60
N TYR A 196 5.23 0.75 1.01
CA TYR A 196 4.00 0.01 1.22
C TYR A 196 3.53 -0.65 -0.06
N ILE A 197 3.38 -1.98 -0.03
CA ILE A 197 2.86 -2.80 -1.12
C ILE A 197 1.81 -3.74 -0.56
N THR A 198 0.63 -3.74 -1.17
CA THR A 198 -0.42 -4.72 -0.92
C THR A 198 -0.83 -5.37 -2.25
N ASP A 199 -1.50 -6.52 -2.18
CA ASP A 199 -2.13 -7.17 -3.34
C ASP A 199 -1.19 -7.42 -4.52
N ALA A 200 0.01 -7.93 -4.23
CA ALA A 200 0.99 -8.24 -5.25
C ALA A 200 1.33 -9.74 -5.28
N ASN A 201 1.60 -10.24 -6.47
CA ASN A 201 2.25 -11.54 -6.69
C ASN A 201 3.44 -11.44 -7.65
N ARG A 202 3.72 -10.23 -8.18
CA ARG A 202 4.88 -9.94 -9.03
C ARG A 202 5.23 -8.46 -8.99
N ILE A 203 6.53 -8.16 -9.02
CA ILE A 203 7.11 -6.83 -9.17
C ILE A 203 8.18 -6.91 -10.24
N ASP A 204 8.10 -6.05 -11.25
CA ASP A 204 9.09 -6.01 -12.34
C ASP A 204 10.39 -5.34 -11.86
N GLU A 205 11.54 -5.69 -12.45
CA GLU A 205 12.86 -5.22 -11.97
C GLU A 205 13.02 -3.70 -11.95
N THR A 206 12.42 -3.00 -12.90
CA THR A 206 12.40 -1.53 -12.94
C THR A 206 11.69 -0.94 -11.71
N GLU A 207 10.64 -1.59 -11.24
CA GLU A 207 9.87 -1.17 -10.07
C GLU A 207 10.57 -1.57 -8.76
N LYS A 208 11.24 -2.74 -8.72
CA LYS A 208 12.10 -3.13 -7.60
C LYS A 208 13.21 -2.11 -7.33
N ALA A 209 13.73 -1.46 -8.38
CA ALA A 209 14.73 -0.40 -8.21
C ALA A 209 14.23 0.80 -7.39
N LYS A 210 12.91 1.10 -7.42
CA LYS A 210 12.29 2.14 -6.60
C LYS A 210 12.19 1.75 -5.13
N ILE A 211 12.15 0.45 -4.81
CA ILE A 211 12.04 -0.08 -3.45
C ILE A 211 13.40 -0.16 -2.76
N ARG A 212 14.44 -0.50 -3.52
CA ARG A 212 15.81 -0.61 -2.98
C ARG A 212 16.23 0.67 -2.26
N GLY A 213 16.84 0.50 -1.07
CA GLY A 213 17.23 1.60 -0.19
C GLY A 213 16.12 2.08 0.75
N SER A 214 14.95 1.44 0.77
CA SER A 214 13.99 1.61 1.86
C SER A 214 14.54 1.02 3.15
N SER A 215 14.34 1.70 4.27
CA SER A 215 14.68 1.16 5.60
C SER A 215 13.59 0.23 6.14
N VAL A 216 12.34 0.47 5.74
CA VAL A 216 11.18 -0.32 6.11
C VAL A 216 10.32 -0.63 4.88
N MET A 217 9.89 -1.88 4.76
CA MET A 217 8.97 -2.31 3.72
C MET A 217 7.76 -3.02 4.30
N VAL A 218 6.59 -2.74 3.75
CA VAL A 218 5.38 -3.52 3.95
C VAL A 218 5.04 -4.24 2.65
N VAL A 219 4.76 -5.54 2.74
CA VAL A 219 4.34 -6.34 1.58
C VAL A 219 3.29 -7.37 1.99
N ASN A 220 2.38 -7.68 1.09
CA ASN A 220 1.36 -8.70 1.37
C ASN A 220 1.97 -10.11 1.48
N ALA A 221 1.45 -10.88 2.43
CA ALA A 221 1.76 -12.30 2.61
C ALA A 221 0.47 -13.04 2.98
N LEU A 222 -0.25 -13.51 1.98
CA LEU A 222 -1.61 -13.98 2.18
C LEU A 222 -1.69 -15.24 3.07
N ARG A 223 -0.88 -16.26 2.76
CA ARG A 223 -0.86 -17.57 3.41
C ARG A 223 0.39 -18.36 3.02
N ARG A 224 0.50 -19.64 3.49
CA ARG A 224 1.65 -20.49 3.14
C ARG A 224 1.52 -21.11 1.74
N GLU A 225 0.31 -21.57 1.40
CA GLU A 225 0.06 -22.22 0.12
C GLU A 225 -0.01 -21.20 -1.01
N LYS A 226 0.49 -21.60 -2.17
CA LYS A 226 0.54 -20.75 -3.36
C LYS A 226 -0.84 -20.18 -3.71
N HIS A 227 -0.85 -18.90 -4.07
CA HIS A 227 -2.02 -18.19 -4.56
C HIS A 227 -1.75 -17.57 -5.92
N ILE A 228 -2.79 -17.46 -6.76
CA ILE A 228 -2.64 -16.98 -8.14
C ILE A 228 -2.33 -15.49 -8.25
N SER A 229 -2.67 -14.71 -7.22
CA SER A 229 -2.63 -13.24 -7.26
C SER A 229 -1.94 -12.57 -6.06
N HIS A 230 -1.51 -13.34 -5.05
CA HIS A 230 -0.82 -12.81 -3.89
C HIS A 230 0.45 -13.60 -3.59
N TYR A 231 1.45 -12.96 -3.02
CA TYR A 231 2.61 -13.64 -2.46
C TYR A 231 2.21 -14.54 -1.29
N THR A 232 2.84 -15.69 -1.20
CA THR A 232 2.91 -16.48 0.02
C THR A 232 3.87 -15.82 1.00
N ILE A 233 3.88 -16.27 2.27
CA ILE A 233 4.83 -15.75 3.26
C ILE A 233 6.28 -16.03 2.83
N ASP A 234 6.56 -17.21 2.28
CA ASP A 234 7.91 -17.57 1.85
C ASP A 234 8.38 -16.76 0.62
N GLU A 235 7.47 -16.51 -0.34
CA GLU A 235 7.75 -15.64 -1.49
C GLU A 235 7.98 -14.18 -1.05
N ALA A 236 7.22 -13.69 -0.07
CA ALA A 236 7.38 -12.34 0.48
C ALA A 236 8.70 -12.19 1.24
N VAL A 237 9.10 -13.19 2.05
CA VAL A 237 10.41 -13.23 2.74
C VAL A 237 11.54 -13.21 1.72
N ALA A 238 11.46 -14.03 0.67
CA ALA A 238 12.48 -14.09 -0.38
C ALA A 238 12.61 -12.73 -1.11
N LEU A 239 11.49 -12.06 -1.39
CA LEU A 239 11.47 -10.73 -2.02
C LEU A 239 12.15 -9.68 -1.13
N VAL A 240 11.87 -9.66 0.17
CA VAL A 240 12.50 -8.71 1.09
C VAL A 240 14.02 -8.91 1.14
N HIS A 241 14.47 -10.16 1.20
CA HIS A 241 15.91 -10.48 1.17
C HIS A 241 16.56 -10.07 -0.16
N GLU A 242 15.90 -10.34 -1.29
CA GLU A 242 16.38 -9.92 -2.63
C GLU A 242 16.56 -8.40 -2.72
N LEU A 243 15.63 -7.64 -2.13
CA LEU A 243 15.65 -6.19 -2.13
C LEU A 243 16.65 -5.58 -1.13
N GLY A 244 17.12 -6.37 -0.18
CA GLY A 244 18.06 -5.95 0.88
C GLY A 244 17.43 -4.96 1.86
N VAL A 245 16.13 -5.04 2.11
CA VAL A 245 15.44 -4.19 3.09
C VAL A 245 15.64 -4.77 4.48
N PRO A 246 16.15 -3.99 5.45
CA PRO A 246 16.52 -4.53 6.77
C PRO A 246 15.33 -4.86 7.68
N THR A 247 14.21 -4.14 7.50
CA THR A 247 13.00 -4.35 8.30
C THR A 247 11.78 -4.47 7.41
N ALA A 248 11.00 -5.52 7.58
CA ALA A 248 9.75 -5.66 6.84
C ALA A 248 8.60 -6.14 7.71
N TYR A 249 7.39 -5.69 7.34
CA TYR A 249 6.13 -6.09 7.95
C TYR A 249 5.23 -6.74 6.88
N PHE A 250 4.69 -7.90 7.17
CA PHE A 250 3.78 -8.60 6.27
C PHE A 250 2.33 -8.23 6.57
N THR A 251 1.56 -7.90 5.53
CA THR A 251 0.17 -7.47 5.60
C THR A 251 -0.73 -8.30 4.67
N HIS A 252 -2.00 -7.96 4.57
CA HIS A 252 -3.02 -8.64 3.75
C HIS A 252 -3.12 -10.13 4.09
N ILE A 253 -3.11 -10.42 5.39
CA ILE A 253 -3.00 -11.74 5.96
C ILE A 253 -4.38 -12.41 6.02
N SER A 254 -4.45 -13.65 5.56
CA SER A 254 -5.61 -14.54 5.69
C SER A 254 -5.53 -15.37 6.97
N HIS A 255 -6.67 -15.82 7.49
CA HIS A 255 -6.76 -16.78 8.58
C HIS A 255 -6.03 -18.11 8.30
N GLN A 256 -5.76 -18.41 7.02
CA GLN A 256 -5.04 -19.61 6.58
C GLN A 256 -3.52 -19.53 6.80
N LEU A 257 -2.97 -18.34 7.14
CA LEU A 257 -1.53 -18.21 7.43
C LEU A 257 -1.15 -18.92 8.73
N GLY A 258 -2.03 -18.89 9.73
CA GLY A 258 -1.83 -19.42 11.07
C GLY A 258 -1.91 -18.33 12.15
N LEU A 259 -1.76 -18.72 13.41
CA LEU A 259 -1.78 -17.80 14.56
C LEU A 259 -0.60 -16.82 14.49
N HIS A 260 -0.87 -15.56 14.81
CA HIS A 260 0.13 -14.47 14.75
C HIS A 260 1.41 -14.83 15.51
N ALA A 261 1.29 -15.17 16.78
CA ALA A 261 2.45 -15.45 17.62
C ALA A 261 3.30 -16.63 17.12
N GLU A 262 2.67 -17.67 16.57
CA GLU A 262 3.38 -18.84 16.05
C GLU A 262 4.12 -18.54 14.75
N VAL A 263 3.50 -17.76 13.84
CA VAL A 263 4.11 -17.43 12.56
C VAL A 263 5.22 -16.40 12.75
N ASP A 264 4.95 -15.33 13.50
CA ASP A 264 5.90 -14.23 13.74
C ASP A 264 7.20 -14.74 14.39
N SER A 265 7.07 -15.64 15.38
CA SER A 265 8.24 -16.22 16.08
C SER A 265 9.17 -17.05 15.18
N ARG A 266 8.73 -17.47 13.99
CA ARG A 266 9.50 -18.26 13.02
C ARG A 266 10.08 -17.45 11.88
N LEU A 267 9.75 -16.15 11.82
CA LEU A 267 10.28 -15.27 10.77
C LEU A 267 11.77 -14.96 11.02
N PRO A 268 12.54 -14.72 9.96
CA PRO A 268 13.90 -14.22 10.08
C PRO A 268 13.95 -12.90 10.86
N SER A 269 15.09 -12.62 11.50
CA SER A 269 15.30 -11.36 12.23
C SER A 269 15.04 -10.14 11.35
N GLY A 270 14.33 -9.17 11.88
CA GLY A 270 13.92 -7.94 11.17
C GLY A 270 12.66 -8.09 10.33
N LEU A 271 12.08 -9.29 10.22
CA LEU A 271 10.83 -9.54 9.50
C LEU A 271 9.72 -9.89 10.51
N HIS A 272 8.55 -9.26 10.36
CA HIS A 272 7.45 -9.37 11.32
C HIS A 272 6.10 -9.46 10.61
N LEU A 273 5.12 -10.08 11.25
CA LEU A 273 3.73 -9.90 10.85
C LEU A 273 3.24 -8.53 11.34
N ALA A 274 2.64 -7.75 10.46
CA ALA A 274 1.90 -6.57 10.90
C ALA A 274 0.65 -6.98 11.69
N TYR A 275 0.19 -6.10 12.56
CA TYR A 275 -1.08 -6.22 13.27
C TYR A 275 -1.78 -4.88 13.34
N ASP A 276 -3.08 -4.91 13.54
CA ASP A 276 -3.92 -3.73 13.56
C ASP A 276 -3.59 -2.82 14.75
N GLY A 277 -3.24 -1.58 14.46
CA GLY A 277 -2.80 -0.60 15.46
C GLY A 277 -1.30 -0.52 15.67
N LEU A 278 -0.49 -1.35 14.98
CA LEU A 278 0.97 -1.21 14.97
C LEU A 278 1.37 0.18 14.48
N VAL A 279 2.33 0.80 15.15
CA VAL A 279 2.92 2.10 14.77
C VAL A 279 4.40 1.95 14.50
N VAL A 280 4.84 2.47 13.36
CA VAL A 280 6.26 2.49 12.95
C VAL A 280 6.63 3.94 12.64
N ASN A 281 7.78 4.40 13.15
CA ASN A 281 8.34 5.71 12.83
C ASN A 281 9.55 5.55 11.90
N VAL A 282 9.60 6.33 10.84
CA VAL A 282 10.64 6.29 9.81
C VAL A 282 11.11 7.67 9.43
#